data_51df558b5fdf930d4ddb8e9a214a5db3
#
_entry.id   51df558b5fdf930d4ddb8e9a214a5db3
#
_cell.length_a   1.000
_cell.length_b   1.000
_cell.length_c   1.000
_cell.angle_alpha   90.00
_cell.angle_beta   90.00
_cell.angle_gamma   90.00
#
_symmetry.space_group_name_H-M   'P 1'
#
loop_
_entity.id
_entity.type
_entity.pdbx_description
1 polymer ?
#
loop_
_entity_poly.entity_id
_entity_poly.type
_entity_poly.pdbx_seq_one_letter_code
_entity_poly.pdbx_strand_id
1 'polypeptide(L)'
;MHRISLLLRKISTLLLFAYFSAGALTLGVAVYAIARLFIRDIRGRALFIRRCTSKGFRSINAAARLLRVYRVSLEGAVPSASEVRNTVIIANHPTLIDYMILTSLLPENTTCVVSGRLMSGFMRHIISHMLYISNDLPLEDWSSLISPEDAILIFPEGTRSSHHGWRIKFRRGASNLALRLGRDIIPLRIVC
;
A
#
# COMPACT_ATOMS: atom_id res chain seq x y z
N MET A 1 18.06 -32.06 11.54
CA MET A 1 17.08 -31.03 11.96
C MET A 1 17.10 -29.77 11.09
N HIS A 2 18.26 -29.19 10.71
CA HIS A 2 18.34 -27.95 9.94
C HIS A 2 17.69 -28.01 8.54
N ARG A 3 17.83 -29.12 7.80
CA ARG A 3 17.22 -29.30 6.46
C ARG A 3 15.69 -29.37 6.50
N ILE A 4 15.10 -30.00 7.52
CA ILE A 4 13.64 -30.11 7.68
C ILE A 4 13.04 -28.73 7.98
N SER A 5 13.69 -27.93 8.84
CA SER A 5 13.25 -26.55 9.13
C SER A 5 13.30 -25.64 7.89
N LEU A 6 14.31 -25.82 7.02
CA LEU A 6 14.42 -25.07 5.78
C LEU A 6 13.33 -25.46 4.78
N LEU A 7 13.01 -26.75 4.65
CA LEU A 7 11.93 -27.23 3.78
C LEU A 7 10.58 -26.69 4.24
N LEU A 8 10.30 -26.76 5.55
CA LEU A 8 9.06 -26.22 6.12
C LEU A 8 8.91 -24.71 5.86
N ARG A 9 9.98 -23.93 6.00
CA ARG A 9 9.97 -22.49 5.67
C ARG A 9 9.66 -22.25 4.20
N LYS A 10 10.25 -22.99 3.29
CA LYS A 10 9.97 -22.89 1.84
C LYS A 10 8.50 -23.20 1.53
N ILE A 11 7.96 -24.26 2.11
CA ILE A 11 6.54 -24.65 1.93
C ILE A 11 5.63 -23.54 2.49
N SER A 12 5.88 -23.04 3.69
CA SER A 12 5.11 -21.93 4.29
C SER A 12 5.12 -20.68 3.42
N THR A 13 6.28 -20.31 2.87
CA THR A 13 6.40 -19.16 1.96
C THR A 13 5.63 -19.38 0.65
N LEU A 14 5.71 -20.60 0.08
CA LEU A 14 4.97 -20.94 -1.14
C LEU A 14 3.46 -20.90 -0.91
N LEU A 15 2.97 -21.44 0.20
CA LEU A 15 1.56 -21.40 0.58
C LEU A 15 1.08 -19.95 0.76
N LEU A 16 1.87 -19.11 1.42
CA LEU A 16 1.55 -17.69 1.59
C LEU A 16 1.50 -16.96 0.25
N PHE A 17 2.43 -17.26 -0.66
CA PHE A 17 2.45 -16.68 -1.99
C PHE A 17 1.24 -17.12 -2.83
N ALA A 18 0.87 -18.40 -2.78
CA ALA A 18 -0.33 -18.92 -3.44
C ALA A 18 -1.61 -18.25 -2.90
N TYR A 19 -1.70 -18.08 -1.57
CA TYR A 19 -2.81 -17.38 -0.93
C TYR A 19 -2.89 -15.90 -1.36
N PHE A 20 -1.75 -15.21 -1.40
CA PHE A 20 -1.66 -13.83 -1.91
C PHE A 20 -2.14 -13.74 -3.37
N SER A 21 -1.69 -14.66 -4.23
CA SER A 21 -2.04 -14.67 -5.65
C SER A 21 -3.54 -14.93 -5.87
N ALA A 22 -4.13 -15.85 -5.12
CA ALA A 22 -5.57 -16.11 -5.15
C ALA A 22 -6.36 -14.88 -4.68
N GLY A 23 -5.91 -14.20 -3.61
CA GLY A 23 -6.50 -12.96 -3.13
C GLY A 23 -6.43 -11.82 -4.14
N ALA A 24 -5.27 -11.66 -4.81
CA ALA A 24 -5.10 -10.65 -5.86
C ALA A 24 -6.03 -10.89 -7.06
N LEU A 25 -6.19 -12.15 -7.47
CA LEU A 25 -7.13 -12.53 -8.53
C LEU A 25 -8.58 -12.23 -8.12
N THR A 26 -8.96 -12.60 -6.90
CA THR A 26 -10.31 -12.35 -6.36
C THR A 26 -10.61 -10.85 -6.32
N LEU A 27 -9.67 -10.02 -5.85
CA LEU A 27 -9.80 -8.55 -5.85
C LEU A 27 -9.92 -7.99 -7.27
N GLY A 28 -9.05 -8.43 -8.18
CA GLY A 28 -8.99 -7.92 -9.54
C GLY A 28 -10.17 -8.29 -10.41
N VAL A 29 -10.89 -9.35 -10.07
CA VAL A 29 -12.03 -9.84 -10.87
C VAL A 29 -13.34 -9.72 -10.11
N ALA A 30 -13.51 -10.48 -9.04
CA ALA A 30 -14.81 -10.58 -8.36
C ALA A 30 -15.18 -9.32 -7.59
N VAL A 31 -14.28 -8.79 -6.75
CA VAL A 31 -14.57 -7.60 -5.94
C VAL A 31 -14.79 -6.39 -6.83
N TYR A 32 -14.01 -6.24 -7.89
CA TYR A 32 -14.20 -5.16 -8.83
C TYR A 32 -15.53 -5.27 -9.59
N ALA A 33 -15.88 -6.45 -10.10
CA ALA A 33 -17.14 -6.68 -10.81
C ALA A 33 -18.36 -6.37 -9.91
N ILE A 34 -18.34 -6.83 -8.67
CA ILE A 34 -19.36 -6.56 -7.67
C ILE A 34 -19.44 -5.06 -7.39
N ALA A 35 -18.31 -4.42 -7.12
CA ALA A 35 -18.27 -2.98 -6.85
C ALA A 35 -18.83 -2.16 -8.01
N ARG A 36 -18.51 -2.53 -9.26
CA ARG A 36 -19.01 -1.85 -10.47
C ARG A 36 -20.52 -2.02 -10.64
N LEU A 37 -21.05 -3.17 -10.26
CA LEU A 37 -22.47 -3.46 -10.41
C LEU A 37 -23.33 -2.68 -9.39
N PHE A 38 -22.87 -2.56 -8.16
CA PHE A 38 -23.65 -2.01 -7.06
C PHE A 38 -23.29 -0.56 -6.66
N ILE A 39 -22.08 -0.09 -6.99
CA ILE A 39 -21.60 1.24 -6.61
C ILE A 39 -21.40 2.09 -7.87
N ARG A 40 -22.27 3.06 -8.10
CA ARG A 40 -22.20 3.94 -9.28
C ARG A 40 -21.10 4.99 -9.16
N ASP A 41 -20.91 5.54 -7.97
CA ASP A 41 -19.90 6.55 -7.71
C ASP A 41 -18.48 5.96 -7.79
N ILE A 42 -17.61 6.63 -8.56
CA ILE A 42 -16.22 6.19 -8.82
C ILE A 42 -15.41 6.19 -7.52
N ARG A 43 -15.57 7.23 -6.69
CA ARG A 43 -14.86 7.35 -5.42
C ARG A 43 -15.34 6.32 -4.42
N GLY A 44 -16.65 6.12 -4.27
CA GLY A 44 -17.22 5.10 -3.41
C GLY A 44 -16.74 3.70 -3.78
N ARG A 45 -16.62 3.41 -5.10
CA ARG A 45 -16.00 2.16 -5.58
C ARG A 45 -14.55 2.02 -5.15
N ALA A 46 -13.75 3.06 -5.33
CA ALA A 46 -12.35 3.03 -4.94
C ALA A 46 -12.17 2.79 -3.43
N LEU A 47 -12.94 3.48 -2.60
CA LEU A 47 -12.93 3.28 -1.14
C LEU A 47 -13.35 1.86 -0.77
N PHE A 48 -14.39 1.32 -1.41
CA PHE A 48 -14.83 -0.07 -1.19
C PHE A 48 -13.71 -1.08 -1.56
N ILE A 49 -13.07 -0.90 -2.72
CA ILE A 49 -11.99 -1.76 -3.18
C ILE A 49 -10.78 -1.65 -2.24
N ARG A 50 -10.41 -0.43 -1.82
CA ARG A 50 -9.33 -0.20 -0.85
C ARG A 50 -9.64 -0.89 0.49
N ARG A 51 -10.88 -0.82 0.97
CA ARG A 51 -11.33 -1.53 2.18
C ARG A 51 -11.21 -3.05 2.03
N CYS A 52 -11.64 -3.62 0.92
CA CYS A 52 -11.49 -5.04 0.64
C CYS A 52 -10.00 -5.45 0.56
N THR A 53 -9.18 -4.63 -0.08
CA THR A 53 -7.72 -4.84 -0.16
C THR A 53 -7.07 -4.80 1.22
N SER A 54 -7.41 -3.82 2.04
CA SER A 54 -6.91 -3.72 3.42
C SER A 54 -7.27 -4.96 4.25
N LYS A 55 -8.52 -5.43 4.17
CA LYS A 55 -8.95 -6.67 4.84
C LYS A 55 -8.18 -7.89 4.30
N GLY A 56 -8.00 -7.99 2.99
CA GLY A 56 -7.19 -9.04 2.36
C GLY A 56 -5.75 -9.05 2.88
N PHE A 57 -5.12 -7.90 2.95
CA PHE A 57 -3.75 -7.79 3.48
C PHE A 57 -3.66 -8.09 4.97
N ARG A 58 -4.67 -7.72 5.78
CA ARG A 58 -4.76 -8.16 7.18
C ARG A 58 -4.80 -9.67 7.30
N SER A 59 -5.59 -10.35 6.46
CA SER A 59 -5.67 -11.82 6.47
C SER A 59 -4.35 -12.47 6.04
N ILE A 60 -3.62 -11.88 5.07
CA ILE A 60 -2.30 -12.35 4.66
C ILE A 60 -1.28 -12.17 5.78
N ASN A 61 -1.27 -11.01 6.48
CA ASN A 61 -0.40 -10.78 7.63
C ASN A 61 -0.70 -11.77 8.77
N ALA A 62 -1.96 -12.10 9.01
CA ALA A 62 -2.36 -13.13 9.98
C ALA A 62 -1.88 -14.53 9.57
N ALA A 63 -2.04 -14.89 8.30
CA ALA A 63 -1.54 -16.16 7.75
C ALA A 63 -0.01 -16.25 7.82
N ALA A 64 0.71 -15.16 7.49
CA ALA A 64 2.16 -15.09 7.60
C ALA A 64 2.66 -15.33 9.03
N ARG A 65 1.96 -14.73 10.01
CA ARG A 65 2.25 -14.96 11.44
C ARG A 65 1.99 -16.41 11.84
N LEU A 66 0.87 -17.00 11.43
CA LEU A 66 0.51 -18.39 11.70
C LEU A 66 1.53 -19.35 11.10
N LEU A 67 1.92 -19.13 9.86
CA LEU A 67 2.92 -19.91 9.13
C LEU A 67 4.37 -19.61 9.55
N ARG A 68 4.57 -18.68 10.49
CA ARG A 68 5.90 -18.25 10.99
C ARG A 68 6.83 -17.74 9.88
N VAL A 69 6.28 -17.11 8.85
CA VAL A 69 7.05 -16.52 7.75
C VAL A 69 7.58 -15.14 8.15
N TYR A 70 6.68 -14.28 8.64
CA TYR A 70 7.04 -12.99 9.26
C TYR A 70 5.97 -12.57 10.27
N ARG A 71 6.29 -11.54 11.06
CA ARG A 71 5.38 -10.93 12.03
C ARG A 71 5.46 -9.41 11.89
N VAL A 72 4.31 -8.77 11.86
CA VAL A 72 4.20 -7.31 11.96
C VAL A 72 3.93 -6.94 13.42
N SER A 73 4.73 -6.04 13.97
CA SER A 73 4.48 -5.38 15.24
C SER A 73 4.37 -3.88 15.01
N LEU A 74 3.48 -3.24 15.73
CA LEU A 74 3.27 -1.80 15.65
C LEU A 74 3.74 -1.16 16.96
N GLU A 75 4.54 -0.12 16.85
CA GLU A 75 4.88 0.78 17.94
C GLU A 75 4.13 2.10 17.73
N GLY A 76 3.39 2.53 18.74
CA GLY A 76 2.49 3.69 18.64
C GLY A 76 1.08 3.35 18.17
N ALA A 77 0.29 4.37 17.93
CA ALA A 77 -1.09 4.24 17.47
C ALA A 77 -1.19 4.29 15.94
N VAL A 78 -2.10 3.49 15.37
CA VAL A 78 -2.50 3.66 13.97
C VAL A 78 -3.41 4.88 13.91
N PRO A 79 -3.12 5.87 13.08
CA PRO A 79 -3.98 7.03 12.98
C PRO A 79 -5.35 6.65 12.40
N SER A 80 -6.39 7.25 12.92
CA SER A 80 -7.77 7.09 12.45
C SER A 80 -7.99 7.77 11.10
N ALA A 81 -9.12 7.47 10.44
CA ALA A 81 -9.47 8.09 9.17
C ALA A 81 -9.62 9.62 9.26
N SER A 82 -10.02 10.15 10.40
CA SER A 82 -10.12 11.60 10.64
C SER A 82 -8.75 12.25 10.83
N GLU A 83 -7.82 11.58 11.50
CA GLU A 83 -6.48 12.10 11.76
C GLU A 83 -5.60 12.13 10.51
N VAL A 84 -5.84 11.23 9.55
CA VAL A 84 -5.06 11.22 8.29
C VAL A 84 -5.68 12.10 7.20
N ARG A 85 -6.86 12.68 7.42
CA ARG A 85 -7.48 13.58 6.42
C ARG A 85 -6.54 14.71 6.07
N ASN A 86 -6.45 15.01 4.78
CA ASN A 86 -5.63 16.08 4.26
C ASN A 86 -4.13 16.00 4.66
N THR A 87 -3.59 14.78 4.77
CA THR A 87 -2.18 14.59 5.13
C THR A 87 -1.39 13.87 4.05
N VAL A 88 -0.07 13.99 4.08
CA VAL A 88 0.90 13.21 3.33
C VAL A 88 1.61 12.27 4.30
N ILE A 89 1.36 10.98 4.17
CA ILE A 89 2.03 9.95 4.96
C ILE A 89 3.31 9.55 4.23
N ILE A 90 4.44 9.71 4.87
CA ILE A 90 5.74 9.30 4.33
C ILE A 90 6.26 8.08 5.07
N ALA A 91 6.78 7.09 4.33
CA ALA A 91 7.38 5.90 4.91
C ALA A 91 8.66 5.51 4.17
N ASN A 92 9.63 4.94 4.87
CA ASN A 92 10.75 4.27 4.22
C ASN A 92 10.30 2.94 3.58
N HIS A 93 11.08 2.41 2.63
CA HIS A 93 10.69 1.25 1.82
C HIS A 93 11.74 0.12 1.85
N PRO A 94 11.98 -0.51 3.00
CA PRO A 94 13.01 -1.54 3.12
C PRO A 94 12.66 -2.86 2.43
N THR A 95 11.39 -3.20 2.26
CA THR A 95 10.97 -4.51 1.71
C THR A 95 9.94 -4.41 0.59
N LEU A 96 9.66 -5.53 -0.08
CA LEU A 96 8.61 -5.61 -1.11
C LEU A 96 7.19 -5.58 -0.54
N ILE A 97 7.03 -5.92 0.74
CA ILE A 97 5.71 -6.08 1.37
C ILE A 97 5.27 -4.85 2.17
N ASP A 98 6.08 -3.79 2.21
CA ASP A 98 5.80 -2.59 3.01
C ASP A 98 4.48 -1.93 2.64
N TYR A 99 4.19 -1.82 1.34
CA TYR A 99 2.92 -1.34 0.86
C TYR A 99 1.75 -2.17 1.41
N MET A 100 1.87 -3.50 1.40
CA MET A 100 0.85 -4.41 1.90
C MET A 100 0.66 -4.25 3.42
N ILE A 101 1.76 -4.12 4.17
CA ILE A 101 1.74 -3.90 5.62
C ILE A 101 1.04 -2.57 5.93
N LEU A 102 1.48 -1.47 5.32
CA LEU A 102 0.91 -0.15 5.58
C LEU A 102 -0.57 -0.08 5.17
N THR A 103 -0.94 -0.61 3.99
CA THR A 103 -2.33 -0.64 3.55
C THR A 103 -3.21 -1.48 4.47
N SER A 104 -2.66 -2.51 5.12
CA SER A 104 -3.42 -3.30 6.11
C SER A 104 -3.70 -2.54 7.40
N LEU A 105 -2.90 -1.53 7.71
CA LEU A 105 -2.99 -0.74 8.94
C LEU A 105 -3.73 0.58 8.71
N LEU A 106 -3.42 1.29 7.63
CA LEU A 106 -3.96 2.61 7.34
C LEU A 106 -5.45 2.55 6.93
N PRO A 107 -6.20 3.65 7.14
CA PRO A 107 -7.60 3.75 6.74
C PRO A 107 -7.77 3.72 5.20
N GLU A 108 -8.96 3.34 4.74
CA GLU A 108 -9.30 3.22 3.32
C GLU A 108 -9.30 4.55 2.54
N ASN A 109 -9.39 5.68 3.21
CA ASN A 109 -9.21 7.00 2.60
C ASN A 109 -7.74 7.35 2.32
N THR A 110 -6.82 6.38 2.44
CA THR A 110 -5.42 6.55 2.06
C THR A 110 -5.23 6.16 0.59
N THR A 111 -4.89 7.13 -0.27
CA THR A 111 -4.41 6.87 -1.63
C THR A 111 -2.90 6.65 -1.64
N CYS A 112 -2.37 5.95 -2.63
CA CYS A 112 -0.95 5.66 -2.70
C CYS A 112 -0.34 6.20 -3.99
N VAL A 113 0.86 6.75 -3.89
CA VAL A 113 1.68 7.08 -5.06
C VAL A 113 2.45 5.83 -5.47
N VAL A 114 2.22 5.40 -6.71
CA VAL A 114 2.81 4.19 -7.28
C VAL A 114 3.71 4.49 -8.46
N SER A 115 4.67 3.62 -8.72
CA SER A 115 5.51 3.73 -9.91
C SER A 115 4.67 3.52 -11.18
N GLY A 116 4.87 4.34 -12.21
CA GLY A 116 4.22 4.19 -13.49
C GLY A 116 4.44 2.81 -14.14
N ARG A 117 5.54 2.11 -13.81
CA ARG A 117 5.76 0.73 -14.24
C ARG A 117 4.68 -0.24 -13.72
N LEU A 118 4.09 0.02 -12.56
CA LEU A 118 2.98 -0.76 -12.03
C LEU A 118 1.65 -0.46 -12.73
N MET A 119 1.58 0.64 -13.48
CA MET A 119 0.43 1.01 -14.29
C MET A 119 0.41 0.29 -15.65
N SER A 120 1.09 -0.84 -15.79
CA SER A 120 1.11 -1.72 -16.97
C SER A 120 0.66 -3.13 -16.61
N GLY A 121 0.22 -3.88 -17.62
CA GLY A 121 -0.19 -5.28 -17.47
C GLY A 121 -1.36 -5.49 -16.51
N PHE A 122 -1.40 -6.65 -15.87
CA PHE A 122 -2.46 -7.05 -14.93
C PHE A 122 -2.59 -6.12 -13.72
N MET A 123 -1.47 -5.61 -13.19
CA MET A 123 -1.48 -4.71 -12.05
C MET A 123 -2.18 -3.38 -12.36
N ARG A 124 -2.10 -2.87 -13.59
CA ARG A 124 -2.83 -1.68 -14.03
C ARG A 124 -4.33 -1.80 -13.75
N HIS A 125 -4.91 -2.96 -14.08
CA HIS A 125 -6.34 -3.19 -13.87
C HIS A 125 -6.74 -3.03 -12.40
N ILE A 126 -5.96 -3.58 -11.47
CA ILE A 126 -6.24 -3.49 -10.03
C ILE A 126 -6.01 -2.05 -9.53
N ILE A 127 -4.87 -1.45 -9.88
CA ILE A 127 -4.43 -0.15 -9.36
C ILE A 127 -5.32 0.99 -9.84
N SER A 128 -5.76 0.98 -11.10
CA SER A 128 -6.63 2.02 -11.67
C SER A 128 -7.96 2.15 -10.94
N HIS A 129 -8.49 1.04 -10.41
CA HIS A 129 -9.75 1.04 -9.68
C HIS A 129 -9.62 1.53 -8.23
N MET A 130 -8.40 1.62 -7.72
CA MET A 130 -8.12 2.18 -6.39
C MET A 130 -7.90 3.69 -6.40
N LEU A 131 -7.92 4.32 -7.57
CA LEU A 131 -7.58 5.74 -7.77
C LEU A 131 -6.20 6.08 -7.17
N TYR A 132 -5.21 5.21 -7.41
CA TYR A 132 -3.82 5.47 -7.03
C TYR A 132 -3.16 6.36 -8.08
N ILE A 133 -2.19 7.13 -7.64
CA ILE A 133 -1.54 8.16 -8.43
C ILE A 133 -0.23 7.63 -9.00
N SER A 134 -0.06 7.74 -10.32
CA SER A 134 1.24 7.44 -10.94
C SER A 134 2.25 8.54 -10.63
N ASN A 135 3.47 8.15 -10.25
CA ASN A 135 4.57 9.09 -10.07
C ASN A 135 5.10 9.70 -11.38
N ASP A 136 4.63 9.20 -12.53
CA ASP A 136 4.98 9.74 -13.86
C ASP A 136 4.07 10.92 -14.23
N LEU A 137 2.96 11.14 -13.51
CA LEU A 137 2.11 12.29 -13.73
C LEU A 137 2.76 13.57 -13.21
N PRO A 138 2.58 14.71 -13.93
CA PRO A 138 2.99 16.01 -13.42
C PRO A 138 2.32 16.32 -12.08
N LEU A 139 3.05 16.97 -11.19
CA LEU A 139 2.55 17.26 -9.83
C LEU A 139 1.33 18.19 -9.84
N GLU A 140 1.20 18.99 -10.89
CA GLU A 140 0.06 19.89 -11.14
C GLU A 140 -1.27 19.11 -11.26
N ASP A 141 -1.23 17.93 -11.87
CA ASP A 141 -2.42 17.12 -12.14
C ASP A 141 -2.91 16.39 -10.88
N TRP A 142 -2.04 16.23 -9.85
CA TRP A 142 -2.38 15.49 -8.66
C TRP A 142 -3.49 16.15 -7.84
N SER A 143 -3.56 17.49 -7.83
CA SER A 143 -4.59 18.23 -7.08
C SER A 143 -6.00 17.91 -7.57
N SER A 144 -6.17 17.62 -8.86
CA SER A 144 -7.46 17.24 -9.45
C SER A 144 -7.86 15.79 -9.16
N LEU A 145 -6.90 14.93 -8.85
CA LEU A 145 -7.10 13.50 -8.61
C LEU A 145 -7.27 13.16 -7.12
N ILE A 146 -6.82 14.04 -6.23
CA ILE A 146 -6.77 13.79 -4.79
C ILE A 146 -7.90 14.57 -4.11
N SER A 147 -8.74 13.85 -3.40
CA SER A 147 -9.74 14.51 -2.54
C SER A 147 -9.09 15.12 -1.29
N PRO A 148 -9.60 16.25 -0.78
CA PRO A 148 -9.20 16.76 0.55
C PRO A 148 -9.42 15.75 1.69
N GLU A 149 -10.35 14.81 1.50
CA GLU A 149 -10.62 13.75 2.47
C GLU A 149 -9.58 12.63 2.48
N ASP A 150 -8.73 12.55 1.43
CA ASP A 150 -7.76 11.47 1.30
C ASP A 150 -6.42 11.83 1.95
N ALA A 151 -5.81 10.85 2.62
CA ALA A 151 -4.39 10.84 2.89
C ALA A 151 -3.63 10.37 1.63
N ILE A 152 -2.36 10.75 1.53
CA ILE A 152 -1.49 10.35 0.43
C ILE A 152 -0.29 9.60 0.99
N LEU A 153 -0.21 8.29 0.74
CA LEU A 153 0.96 7.50 1.13
C LEU A 153 2.05 7.59 0.05
N ILE A 154 3.23 7.99 0.44
CA ILE A 154 4.40 8.12 -0.45
C ILE A 154 5.61 7.44 0.19
N PHE A 155 6.35 6.70 -0.63
CA PHE A 155 7.70 6.22 -0.33
C PHE A 155 8.71 7.18 -0.97
N PRO A 156 9.27 8.15 -0.21
CA PRO A 156 10.04 9.27 -0.79
C PRO A 156 11.39 8.85 -1.37
N GLU A 157 11.83 7.61 -1.14
CA GLU A 157 13.02 7.03 -1.75
C GLU A 157 12.83 6.79 -3.27
N GLY A 158 11.60 6.58 -3.73
CA GLY A 158 11.27 6.26 -5.12
C GLY A 158 11.75 4.89 -5.60
N THR A 159 12.43 4.16 -4.75
CA THR A 159 12.90 2.78 -4.90
C THR A 159 12.96 2.15 -3.52
N ARG A 160 13.25 0.86 -3.43
CA ARG A 160 13.50 0.19 -2.14
C ARG A 160 14.77 0.71 -1.50
N SER A 161 14.75 0.83 -0.17
CA SER A 161 15.95 1.17 0.62
C SER A 161 17.09 0.21 0.30
N SER A 162 18.26 0.74 -0.04
CA SER A 162 19.44 -0.11 -0.21
C SER A 162 19.89 -0.61 1.16
N HIS A 163 20.20 -1.90 1.29
CA HIS A 163 20.76 -2.48 2.52
C HIS A 163 22.15 -1.94 2.88
N HIS A 164 22.77 -1.14 2.02
CA HIS A 164 24.08 -0.57 2.20
C HIS A 164 24.02 0.89 2.60
N GLY A 165 23.98 1.12 3.90
CA GLY A 165 24.44 2.37 4.48
C GLY A 165 23.37 3.39 4.84
N TRP A 166 23.73 4.20 5.75
CA TRP A 166 23.06 5.26 6.49
C TRP A 166 22.54 6.44 5.64
N ARG A 167 22.63 6.39 4.29
CA ARG A 167 22.21 7.48 3.40
C ARG A 167 21.00 7.11 2.56
N ILE A 168 19.83 7.10 3.20
CA ILE A 168 18.57 7.09 2.48
C ILE A 168 18.40 8.48 1.85
N LYS A 169 18.39 8.55 0.51
CA LYS A 169 18.09 9.79 -0.21
C LYS A 169 16.59 9.92 -0.39
N PHE A 170 15.96 10.76 0.38
CA PHE A 170 14.58 11.15 0.14
C PHE A 170 14.50 12.12 -1.03
N ARG A 171 13.60 11.86 -1.96
CA ARG A 171 13.27 12.77 -3.05
C ARG A 171 12.35 13.87 -2.53
N ARG A 172 12.48 15.08 -3.08
CA ARG A 172 11.69 16.25 -2.67
C ARG A 172 10.21 16.16 -3.06
N GLY A 173 9.76 15.10 -3.77
CA GLY A 173 8.38 14.98 -4.26
C GLY A 173 7.35 15.04 -3.15
N ALA A 174 7.57 14.35 -2.02
CA ALA A 174 6.64 14.34 -0.90
C ALA A 174 6.51 15.71 -0.22
N SER A 175 7.63 16.41 0.03
CA SER A 175 7.61 17.75 0.64
C SER A 175 7.02 18.80 -0.30
N ASN A 176 7.35 18.74 -1.58
CA ASN A 176 6.77 19.66 -2.58
C ASN A 176 5.25 19.46 -2.69
N LEU A 177 4.79 18.21 -2.64
CA LEU A 177 3.37 17.89 -2.65
C LEU A 177 2.66 18.46 -1.41
N ALA A 178 3.22 18.20 -0.22
CA ALA A 178 2.66 18.70 1.04
C ALA A 178 2.53 20.23 1.03
N LEU A 179 3.57 20.94 0.62
CA LEU A 179 3.55 22.39 0.51
C LEU A 179 2.53 22.91 -0.50
N ARG A 180 2.46 22.31 -1.70
CA ARG A 180 1.54 22.75 -2.76
C ARG A 180 0.07 22.52 -2.40
N LEU A 181 -0.22 21.44 -1.68
CA LEU A 181 -1.59 21.08 -1.30
C LEU A 181 -1.99 21.60 0.09
N GLY A 182 -1.08 22.27 0.81
CA GLY A 182 -1.32 22.72 2.18
C GLY A 182 -1.62 21.56 3.14
N ARG A 183 -0.85 20.47 3.05
CA ARG A 183 -1.07 19.24 3.83
C ARG A 183 0.02 19.02 4.84
N ASP A 184 -0.36 18.54 6.01
CA ASP A 184 0.59 18.09 7.04
C ASP A 184 1.27 16.77 6.63
N ILE A 185 2.46 16.52 7.21
CA ILE A 185 3.24 15.30 6.96
C ILE A 185 3.20 14.41 8.20
N ILE A 186 2.82 13.14 8.02
CA ILE A 186 2.89 12.10 9.04
C ILE A 186 4.03 11.14 8.67
N PRO A 187 5.14 11.10 9.42
CA PRO A 187 6.20 10.14 9.17
C PRO A 187 5.89 8.78 9.79
N LEU A 188 6.11 7.71 9.04
CA LEU A 188 6.08 6.34 9.51
C LEU A 188 7.45 5.70 9.27
N ARG A 189 7.90 4.86 10.21
CA ARG A 189 9.16 4.14 10.09
C ARG A 189 8.91 2.65 10.06
N ILE A 190 9.46 1.97 9.06
CA ILE A 190 9.45 0.51 8.95
C ILE A 190 10.83 0.01 9.33
N VAL A 191 10.88 -0.91 10.28
CA VAL A 191 12.10 -1.58 10.77
C VAL A 191 11.98 -3.07 10.47
N CYS A 192 13.03 -3.68 9.86
CA CYS A 192 13.09 -5.10 9.47
C CYS A 192 14.26 -5.78 10.14
#